data_c7b7443f61b8a5db1cf97c1d64c24cc5
#
_entry.id   c7b7443f61b8a5db1cf97c1d64c24cc5
#
_cell.length_a   1.000
_cell.length_b   1.000
_cell.length_c   1.000
_cell.angle_alpha   90.00
_cell.angle_beta   90.00
_cell.angle_gamma   90.00
#
_symmetry.space_group_name_H-M   'P 1'
#
loop_
_entity.id
_entity.type
_entity.pdbx_description
1 polymer ?
#
loop_
_entity_poly.entity_id
_entity_poly.type
_entity_poly.pdbx_seq_one_letter_code
_entity_poly.pdbx_strand_id
1 'polypeptide(L)'
;MLRKRILHQNDESEKKDILTEKNDKPEANISFAFDPIKDAHLVAKYAYEAYRDDEEIIKYWYQRYRLFSKLDKGILMDREGWFSVTPERIAEHIADRMVRQPNVLIVDAFAGVGGNSIQLALKGAQVIAIDLDPVRLKCARENAKVYGVADRIEFVCGDFFHFAAKWTNDVGRSAEVDAVFLSPPWGGPSYLKLLDFFFYRDFDLDDLTPNGFDIYTAARKMSPNIAYFLPRNTKVKQV
;
A
#
# COMPACT_ATOMS: atom_id res chain seq x y z
N MET A 1 -61.14 -4.03 -1.61
CA MET A 1 -62.17 -4.33 -2.66
C MET A 1 -61.72 -3.71 -3.96
N LEU A 2 -61.64 -4.60 -4.96
CA LEU A 2 -61.92 -4.41 -6.40
C LEU A 2 -61.10 -3.37 -7.17
N ARG A 3 -60.21 -3.86 -8.00
CA ARG A 3 -60.31 -4.39 -9.40
C ARG A 3 -60.33 -3.32 -10.48
N LYS A 4 -59.32 -3.45 -11.36
CA LYS A 4 -59.38 -3.70 -12.82
C LYS A 4 -59.64 -2.46 -13.67
N ARG A 5 -59.01 -2.27 -14.80
CA ARG A 5 -58.53 -2.95 -16.01
C ARG A 5 -58.30 -1.89 -17.08
N ILE A 6 -57.31 -1.98 -17.90
CA ILE A 6 -57.09 -2.51 -19.27
C ILE A 6 -57.12 -1.32 -20.28
N LEU A 7 -56.32 -1.15 -21.27
CA LEU A 7 -55.62 -1.83 -22.35
C LEU A 7 -55.14 -0.80 -23.39
N HIS A 8 -54.00 -1.11 -23.98
CA HIS A 8 -53.56 -0.96 -25.36
C HIS A 8 -53.55 0.41 -26.08
N GLN A 9 -52.43 0.82 -26.62
CA GLN A 9 -52.11 0.65 -28.05
C GLN A 9 -50.64 0.95 -28.34
N ASN A 10 -50.12 0.19 -29.30
CA ASN A 10 -48.80 0.18 -29.89
C ASN A 10 -48.40 1.51 -30.53
N ASP A 11 -47.11 1.85 -30.45
CA ASP A 11 -46.46 2.48 -31.60
C ASP A 11 -45.04 1.99 -31.70
N GLU A 12 -44.71 1.35 -32.80
CA GLU A 12 -43.39 0.89 -33.19
C GLU A 12 -42.60 2.08 -33.74
N SER A 13 -41.47 2.37 -33.11
CA SER A 13 -40.45 3.14 -33.79
C SER A 13 -39.06 2.66 -33.35
N GLU A 14 -38.33 2.20 -34.31
CA GLU A 14 -36.98 1.66 -34.34
C GLU A 14 -36.05 2.33 -33.34
N LYS A 15 -35.57 1.59 -32.37
CA LYS A 15 -34.31 1.93 -31.65
C LYS A 15 -33.22 0.95 -32.08
N LYS A 16 -32.28 1.49 -32.85
CA LYS A 16 -31.00 0.86 -33.15
C LYS A 16 -30.32 0.43 -31.83
N ASP A 17 -30.15 -0.86 -31.69
CA ASP A 17 -29.31 -1.47 -30.67
C ASP A 17 -27.86 -1.07 -30.92
N ILE A 18 -27.35 -0.12 -30.12
CA ILE A 18 -25.91 0.05 -29.94
C ILE A 18 -25.51 -0.98 -28.87
N LEU A 19 -25.08 -2.15 -29.36
CA LEU A 19 -24.36 -3.12 -28.55
C LEU A 19 -23.04 -2.49 -28.07
N THR A 20 -23.06 -1.92 -26.89
CA THR A 20 -21.83 -1.69 -26.15
C THR A 20 -21.34 -3.05 -25.68
N GLU A 21 -20.37 -3.60 -26.39
CA GLU A 21 -19.57 -4.73 -25.89
C GLU A 21 -18.93 -4.30 -24.57
N LYS A 22 -19.51 -4.74 -23.46
CA LYS A 22 -18.80 -4.80 -22.19
C LYS A 22 -17.70 -5.85 -22.36
N ASN A 23 -16.47 -5.39 -22.55
CA ASN A 23 -15.28 -6.19 -22.38
C ASN A 23 -15.15 -6.57 -20.89
N ASP A 24 -15.97 -7.48 -20.42
CA ASP A 24 -15.75 -8.20 -19.18
C ASP A 24 -14.58 -9.18 -19.41
N LYS A 25 -13.35 -8.63 -19.37
CA LYS A 25 -12.21 -9.49 -19.09
C LYS A 25 -12.44 -10.02 -17.68
N PRO A 26 -12.36 -11.34 -17.46
CA PRO A 26 -12.47 -11.89 -16.12
C PRO A 26 -11.38 -11.24 -15.27
N GLU A 27 -11.78 -10.59 -14.15
CA GLU A 27 -10.83 -10.16 -13.15
C GLU A 27 -9.98 -11.38 -12.80
N ALA A 28 -8.69 -11.34 -13.16
CA ALA A 28 -7.79 -12.41 -12.81
C ALA A 28 -7.83 -12.51 -11.29
N ASN A 29 -8.25 -13.66 -10.76
CA ASN A 29 -8.21 -13.95 -9.34
C ASN A 29 -6.75 -13.87 -8.90
N ILE A 30 -6.32 -12.70 -8.40
CA ILE A 30 -4.97 -12.47 -7.92
C ILE A 30 -4.82 -13.31 -6.65
N SER A 31 -4.11 -14.43 -6.78
CA SER A 31 -3.81 -15.27 -5.64
C SER A 31 -2.66 -14.65 -4.85
N PHE A 32 -2.94 -14.20 -3.63
CA PHE A 32 -1.90 -13.78 -2.67
C PHE A 32 -1.30 -14.95 -1.89
N ALA A 33 -1.62 -16.19 -2.25
CA ALA A 33 -1.05 -17.37 -1.60
C ALA A 33 0.42 -17.53 -2.03
N PHE A 34 1.29 -17.80 -1.05
CA PHE A 34 2.70 -18.14 -1.30
C PHE A 34 2.80 -19.53 -1.95
N ASP A 35 3.52 -19.58 -3.07
CA ASP A 35 3.87 -20.82 -3.76
C ASP A 35 5.36 -21.11 -3.50
N PRO A 36 5.72 -22.20 -2.77
CA PRO A 36 7.10 -22.49 -2.39
C PRO A 36 8.06 -22.65 -3.56
N ILE A 37 7.56 -22.97 -4.76
CA ILE A 37 8.39 -23.15 -5.97
C ILE A 37 8.53 -21.83 -6.72
N LYS A 38 7.40 -21.21 -7.05
CA LYS A 38 7.39 -19.98 -7.86
C LYS A 38 7.95 -18.78 -7.10
N ASP A 39 7.64 -18.68 -5.81
CA ASP A 39 7.99 -17.55 -4.96
C ASP A 39 9.26 -17.80 -4.12
N ALA A 40 9.98 -18.91 -4.36
CA ALA A 40 11.21 -19.24 -3.63
C ALA A 40 12.26 -18.11 -3.64
N HIS A 41 12.32 -17.36 -4.75
CA HIS A 41 13.23 -16.23 -4.93
C HIS A 41 12.92 -15.03 -4.03
N LEU A 42 11.70 -14.96 -3.46
CA LEU A 42 11.29 -13.91 -2.54
C LEU A 42 11.71 -14.19 -1.09
N VAL A 43 12.16 -15.41 -0.77
CA VAL A 43 12.53 -15.78 0.59
C VAL A 43 13.79 -15.03 1.02
N ALA A 44 13.64 -14.04 1.87
CA ALA A 44 14.69 -13.10 2.26
C ALA A 44 15.93 -13.77 2.88
N LYS A 45 15.75 -14.86 3.60
CA LYS A 45 16.84 -15.65 4.20
C LYS A 45 17.87 -16.12 3.17
N TYR A 46 17.45 -16.39 1.94
CA TYR A 46 18.31 -16.92 0.87
C TYR A 46 18.73 -15.86 -0.15
N ALA A 47 18.38 -14.61 0.08
CA ALA A 47 18.62 -13.52 -0.86
C ALA A 47 20.11 -13.20 -1.10
N TYR A 48 21.02 -13.64 -0.21
CA TYR A 48 22.46 -13.41 -0.36
C TYR A 48 22.98 -13.90 -1.72
N GLU A 49 22.63 -15.13 -2.11
CA GLU A 49 23.11 -15.71 -3.36
C GLU A 49 22.58 -14.96 -4.59
N ALA A 50 21.39 -14.39 -4.50
CA ALA A 50 20.79 -13.62 -5.59
C ALA A 50 21.38 -12.20 -5.70
N TYR A 51 21.84 -11.60 -4.59
CA TYR A 51 22.21 -10.20 -4.53
C TYR A 51 23.66 -9.92 -4.12
N ARG A 52 24.51 -10.95 -3.92
CA ARG A 52 25.90 -10.76 -3.47
C ARG A 52 26.73 -9.87 -4.41
N ASP A 53 26.41 -9.90 -5.71
CA ASP A 53 27.08 -9.11 -6.75
C ASP A 53 26.29 -7.81 -7.11
N ASP A 54 25.17 -7.55 -6.45
CA ASP A 54 24.37 -6.34 -6.60
C ASP A 54 24.75 -5.34 -5.49
N GLU A 55 25.66 -4.41 -5.80
CA GLU A 55 26.18 -3.40 -4.87
C GLU A 55 25.06 -2.52 -4.29
N GLU A 56 23.96 -2.38 -4.99
CA GLU A 56 22.82 -1.56 -4.57
C GLU A 56 22.00 -2.26 -3.47
N ILE A 57 21.83 -3.58 -3.56
CA ILE A 57 21.01 -4.36 -2.66
C ILE A 57 21.78 -4.98 -1.51
N ILE A 58 23.02 -5.47 -1.76
CA ILE A 58 23.79 -6.24 -0.79
C ILE A 58 24.01 -5.50 0.54
N LYS A 59 24.14 -4.17 0.50
CA LYS A 59 24.26 -3.34 1.71
C LYS A 59 23.05 -3.43 2.63
N TYR A 60 21.84 -3.62 2.08
CA TYR A 60 20.61 -3.80 2.85
C TYR A 60 20.53 -5.22 3.42
N TRP A 61 20.98 -6.22 2.67
CA TRP A 61 21.07 -7.58 3.17
C TRP A 61 21.98 -7.68 4.40
N TYR A 62 23.11 -6.99 4.45
CA TYR A 62 23.95 -6.91 5.64
C TYR A 62 23.26 -6.27 6.83
N GLN A 63 22.24 -5.44 6.60
CA GLN A 63 21.43 -4.79 7.63
C GLN A 63 20.06 -5.45 7.84
N ARG A 64 19.84 -6.63 7.25
CA ARG A 64 18.54 -7.29 7.14
C ARG A 64 17.74 -7.42 8.43
N TYR A 65 18.40 -7.66 9.56
CA TYR A 65 17.72 -7.76 10.87
C TYR A 65 17.28 -6.39 11.43
N ARG A 66 17.74 -5.30 10.84
CA ARG A 66 17.21 -3.96 11.12
C ARG A 66 15.93 -3.70 10.32
N LEU A 67 15.78 -4.36 9.16
CA LEU A 67 14.57 -4.28 8.34
C LEU A 67 13.46 -5.13 8.93
N PHE A 68 13.78 -6.40 9.24
CA PHE A 68 12.86 -7.32 9.92
C PHE A 68 13.64 -8.16 10.94
N SER A 69 13.35 -8.03 12.23
CA SER A 69 14.01 -8.81 13.29
C SER A 69 13.74 -10.30 13.17
N LYS A 70 12.58 -10.69 12.61
CA LYS A 70 12.18 -12.07 12.35
C LYS A 70 12.52 -12.55 10.93
N LEU A 71 13.52 -11.97 10.26
CA LEU A 71 13.82 -12.26 8.86
C LEU A 71 13.94 -13.75 8.56
N ASP A 72 14.64 -14.51 9.41
CA ASP A 72 14.87 -15.97 9.22
C ASP A 72 13.63 -16.84 9.47
N LYS A 73 12.52 -16.24 9.92
CA LYS A 73 11.26 -16.94 10.19
C LYS A 73 10.33 -17.04 9.00
N GLY A 74 10.83 -16.71 7.80
CA GLY A 74 10.07 -16.81 6.56
C GLY A 74 9.61 -15.48 5.98
N ILE A 75 10.31 -14.38 6.28
CA ILE A 75 10.07 -13.09 5.65
C ILE A 75 10.32 -13.18 4.14
N LEU A 76 9.41 -12.58 3.37
CA LEU A 76 9.51 -12.43 1.94
C LEU A 76 9.85 -10.99 1.57
N MET A 77 10.73 -10.82 0.60
CA MET A 77 11.17 -9.51 0.09
C MET A 77 11.34 -9.59 -1.42
N ASP A 78 10.72 -8.67 -2.15
CA ASP A 78 11.10 -8.42 -3.54
C ASP A 78 12.34 -7.51 -3.59
N ARG A 79 12.87 -7.26 -4.79
CA ARG A 79 14.06 -6.40 -4.95
C ARG A 79 13.84 -4.99 -4.40
N GLU A 80 12.68 -4.41 -4.64
CA GLU A 80 12.36 -3.05 -4.17
C GLU A 80 12.15 -3.00 -2.66
N GLY A 81 11.55 -4.03 -2.07
CA GLY A 81 11.38 -4.17 -0.64
C GLY A 81 12.68 -4.02 0.14
N TRP A 82 13.82 -4.50 -0.41
CA TRP A 82 15.10 -4.38 0.27
C TRP A 82 15.53 -2.96 0.56
N PHE A 83 15.26 -2.01 -0.34
CA PHE A 83 15.68 -0.61 -0.14
C PHE A 83 14.53 0.32 0.26
N SER A 84 13.28 -0.09 0.09
CA SER A 84 12.12 0.76 0.36
C SER A 84 11.46 0.50 1.70
N VAL A 85 11.60 -0.72 2.28
CA VAL A 85 10.96 -1.03 3.56
C VAL A 85 11.51 -0.15 4.69
N THR A 86 10.62 0.41 5.47
CA THR A 86 10.98 1.16 6.68
C THR A 86 11.64 0.22 7.69
N PRO A 87 12.83 0.54 8.22
CA PRO A 87 13.45 -0.25 9.28
C PRO A 87 12.51 -0.46 10.45
N GLU A 88 12.45 -1.69 10.98
CA GLU A 88 11.45 -2.13 11.97
C GLU A 88 11.30 -1.19 13.17
N ARG A 89 12.43 -0.71 13.73
CA ARG A 89 12.39 0.23 14.88
C ARG A 89 11.81 1.59 14.53
N ILE A 90 11.95 2.03 13.28
CA ILE A 90 11.34 3.29 12.82
C ILE A 90 9.85 3.08 12.61
N ALA A 91 9.46 1.97 11.98
CA ALA A 91 8.05 1.61 11.80
C ALA A 91 7.33 1.42 13.14
N GLU A 92 8.00 0.80 14.14
CA GLU A 92 7.51 0.70 15.52
C GLU A 92 7.26 2.09 16.13
N HIS A 93 8.22 3.01 16.00
CA HIS A 93 8.08 4.37 16.50
C HIS A 93 6.92 5.13 15.84
N ILE A 94 6.75 4.96 14.52
CA ILE A 94 5.61 5.53 13.79
C ILE A 94 4.30 4.96 14.36
N ALA A 95 4.22 3.64 14.54
CA ALA A 95 3.05 2.98 15.08
C ALA A 95 2.72 3.46 16.50
N ASP A 96 3.71 3.66 17.37
CA ASP A 96 3.52 4.22 18.73
C ASP A 96 2.87 5.62 18.71
N ARG A 97 3.13 6.40 17.68
CA ARG A 97 2.57 7.75 17.53
C ARG A 97 1.17 7.76 16.91
N MET A 98 0.88 6.80 16.03
CA MET A 98 -0.38 6.72 15.30
C MET A 98 -1.46 5.95 16.06
N VAL A 99 -1.11 4.85 16.73
CA VAL A 99 -2.04 3.97 17.43
C VAL A 99 -2.15 4.42 18.89
N ARG A 100 -3.07 5.34 19.17
CA ARG A 100 -3.27 5.88 20.52
C ARG A 100 -4.30 5.10 21.36
N GLN A 101 -5.08 4.27 20.71
CA GLN A 101 -6.06 3.38 21.33
C GLN A 101 -6.23 2.12 20.47
N PRO A 102 -6.64 0.97 21.04
CA PRO A 102 -6.83 -0.26 20.29
C PRO A 102 -7.98 -0.14 19.28
N ASN A 103 -7.89 -0.93 18.22
CA ASN A 103 -8.91 -1.06 17.16
C ASN A 103 -9.19 0.22 16.35
N VAL A 104 -8.28 1.19 16.35
CA VAL A 104 -8.32 2.28 15.37
C VAL A 104 -8.15 1.73 13.96
N LEU A 105 -8.87 2.28 13.01
CA LEU A 105 -8.77 1.94 11.60
C LEU A 105 -7.74 2.85 10.92
N ILE A 106 -6.64 2.26 10.45
CA ILE A 106 -5.58 2.99 9.76
C ILE A 106 -5.44 2.48 8.33
N VAL A 107 -5.37 3.40 7.37
CA VAL A 107 -5.04 3.08 5.98
C VAL A 107 -3.55 3.30 5.76
N ASP A 108 -2.83 2.24 5.36
CA ASP A 108 -1.46 2.30 4.86
C ASP A 108 -1.54 2.34 3.33
N ALA A 109 -1.34 3.53 2.77
CA ALA A 109 -1.64 3.83 1.37
C ALA A 109 -0.61 3.27 0.38
N PHE A 110 0.58 2.90 0.87
CA PHE A 110 1.71 2.37 0.08
C PHE A 110 2.42 1.29 0.89
N ALA A 111 1.73 0.15 1.05
CA ALA A 111 2.10 -0.86 2.04
C ALA A 111 3.42 -1.59 1.74
N GLY A 112 3.82 -1.68 0.45
CA GLY A 112 5.02 -2.40 0.06
C GLY A 112 4.99 -3.84 0.58
N VAL A 113 6.10 -4.27 1.19
CA VAL A 113 6.22 -5.61 1.81
C VAL A 113 5.68 -5.67 3.26
N GLY A 114 4.95 -4.65 3.71
CA GLY A 114 4.17 -4.66 4.95
C GLY A 114 4.89 -4.16 6.20
N GLY A 115 6.08 -3.56 6.08
CA GLY A 115 6.86 -3.14 7.25
C GLY A 115 6.09 -2.26 8.23
N ASN A 116 5.45 -1.20 7.75
CA ASN A 116 4.66 -0.28 8.58
C ASN A 116 3.31 -0.90 8.98
N SER A 117 2.59 -1.52 8.05
CA SER A 117 1.30 -2.18 8.32
C SER A 117 1.39 -3.19 9.47
N ILE A 118 2.48 -3.98 9.51
CA ILE A 118 2.73 -4.96 10.57
C ILE A 118 2.90 -4.27 11.93
N GLN A 119 3.68 -3.21 12.01
CA GLN A 119 3.91 -2.51 13.28
C GLN A 119 2.65 -1.79 13.78
N LEU A 120 1.86 -1.19 12.88
CA LEU A 120 0.55 -0.63 13.21
C LEU A 120 -0.38 -1.72 13.81
N ALA A 121 -0.45 -2.88 13.16
CA ALA A 121 -1.27 -4.00 13.62
C ALA A 121 -0.77 -4.59 14.96
N LEU A 122 0.55 -4.67 15.18
CA LEU A 122 1.14 -5.10 16.46
C LEU A 122 0.77 -4.17 17.63
N LYS A 123 0.57 -2.87 17.36
CA LYS A 123 0.11 -1.89 18.36
C LYS A 123 -1.42 -1.94 18.56
N GLY A 124 -2.14 -2.79 17.83
CA GLY A 124 -3.57 -3.03 18.02
C GLY A 124 -4.49 -2.33 17.02
N ALA A 125 -3.96 -1.69 15.97
CA ALA A 125 -4.79 -1.15 14.89
C ALA A 125 -5.43 -2.25 14.03
N GLN A 126 -6.55 -1.91 13.39
CA GLN A 126 -7.04 -2.56 12.19
C GLN A 126 -6.45 -1.80 11.00
N VAL A 127 -5.86 -2.50 10.05
CA VAL A 127 -5.11 -1.86 8.97
C VAL A 127 -5.70 -2.24 7.61
N ILE A 128 -5.89 -1.27 6.74
CA ILE A 128 -6.11 -1.51 5.31
C ILE A 128 -4.80 -1.17 4.61
N ALA A 129 -4.13 -2.20 4.11
CA ALA A 129 -2.83 -2.11 3.45
C ALA A 129 -3.03 -2.13 1.93
N ILE A 130 -2.69 -1.02 1.26
CA ILE A 130 -2.91 -0.82 -0.17
C ILE A 130 -1.56 -0.80 -0.89
N ASP A 131 -1.44 -1.54 -1.98
CA ASP A 131 -0.31 -1.43 -2.91
C ASP A 131 -0.77 -1.79 -4.33
N LEU A 132 -0.11 -1.21 -5.33
CA LEU A 132 -0.35 -1.52 -6.74
C LEU A 132 0.23 -2.89 -7.14
N ASP A 133 1.30 -3.32 -6.46
CA ASP A 133 2.04 -4.52 -6.82
C ASP A 133 1.51 -5.75 -6.04
N PRO A 134 0.89 -6.72 -6.74
CA PRO A 134 0.40 -7.93 -6.10
C PRO A 134 1.50 -8.81 -5.49
N VAL A 135 2.74 -8.72 -5.98
CA VAL A 135 3.88 -9.46 -5.42
C VAL A 135 4.26 -8.88 -4.06
N ARG A 136 4.28 -7.55 -3.92
CA ARG A 136 4.53 -6.88 -2.64
C ARG A 136 3.45 -7.18 -1.63
N LEU A 137 2.17 -7.15 -2.03
CA LEU A 137 1.08 -7.52 -1.13
C LEU A 137 1.12 -8.99 -0.72
N LYS A 138 1.55 -9.89 -1.62
CA LYS A 138 1.83 -11.28 -1.25
C LYS A 138 2.91 -11.33 -0.16
N CYS A 139 4.04 -10.64 -0.37
CA CYS A 139 5.09 -10.54 0.64
C CYS A 139 4.54 -9.98 1.97
N ALA A 140 3.81 -8.86 1.92
CA ALA A 140 3.24 -8.22 3.10
C ALA A 140 2.33 -9.16 3.89
N ARG A 141 1.47 -9.92 3.22
CA ARG A 141 0.58 -10.89 3.84
C ARG A 141 1.33 -12.03 4.53
N GLU A 142 2.33 -12.62 3.87
CA GLU A 142 3.14 -13.67 4.46
C GLU A 142 3.99 -13.14 5.64
N ASN A 143 4.55 -11.93 5.48
CA ASN A 143 5.29 -11.26 6.54
C ASN A 143 4.39 -10.99 7.77
N ALA A 144 3.16 -10.55 7.56
CA ALA A 144 2.18 -10.36 8.63
C ALA A 144 1.87 -11.67 9.39
N LYS A 145 1.82 -12.82 8.70
CA LYS A 145 1.68 -14.13 9.35
C LYS A 145 2.86 -14.46 10.25
N VAL A 146 4.11 -14.16 9.83
CA VAL A 146 5.31 -14.36 10.63
C VAL A 146 5.26 -13.55 11.94
N TYR A 147 4.64 -12.37 11.90
CA TYR A 147 4.45 -11.53 13.08
C TYR A 147 3.17 -11.85 13.88
N GLY A 148 2.28 -12.68 13.34
CA GLY A 148 1.03 -13.11 14.00
C GLY A 148 -0.06 -12.04 14.00
N VAL A 149 -0.10 -11.17 12.97
CA VAL A 149 -1.04 -10.04 12.87
C VAL A 149 -1.82 -10.00 11.54
N ALA A 150 -1.75 -11.07 10.75
CA ALA A 150 -2.40 -11.11 9.43
C ALA A 150 -3.94 -10.96 9.49
N ASP A 151 -4.55 -11.33 10.61
CA ASP A 151 -5.98 -11.18 10.90
C ASP A 151 -6.42 -9.74 11.18
N ARG A 152 -5.46 -8.84 11.40
CA ARG A 152 -5.70 -7.41 11.64
C ARG A 152 -5.45 -6.55 10.41
N ILE A 153 -5.04 -7.16 9.28
CA ILE A 153 -4.66 -6.42 8.08
C ILE A 153 -5.48 -6.91 6.89
N GLU A 154 -6.25 -6.01 6.30
CA GLU A 154 -6.89 -6.21 5.01
C GLU A 154 -5.96 -5.75 3.89
N PHE A 155 -5.65 -6.63 2.93
CA PHE A 155 -4.73 -6.34 1.82
C PHE A 155 -5.52 -6.04 0.56
N VAL A 156 -5.33 -4.84 0.01
CA VAL A 156 -6.04 -4.33 -1.16
C VAL A 156 -5.04 -4.06 -2.29
N CYS A 157 -5.14 -4.84 -3.38
CA CYS A 157 -4.36 -4.60 -4.59
C CYS A 157 -5.06 -3.55 -5.44
N GLY A 158 -4.47 -2.37 -5.56
CA GLY A 158 -5.06 -1.30 -6.34
C GLY A 158 -4.43 0.06 -6.10
N ASP A 159 -4.93 1.02 -6.85
CA ASP A 159 -4.51 2.41 -6.77
C ASP A 159 -5.13 3.12 -5.56
N PHE A 160 -4.28 3.79 -4.78
CA PHE A 160 -4.72 4.53 -3.60
C PHE A 160 -5.74 5.63 -3.92
N PHE A 161 -5.60 6.34 -5.04
CA PHE A 161 -6.54 7.41 -5.40
C PHE A 161 -7.92 6.85 -5.72
N HIS A 162 -7.98 5.73 -6.44
CA HIS A 162 -9.24 5.03 -6.69
C HIS A 162 -9.87 4.55 -5.38
N PHE A 163 -9.07 3.98 -4.49
CA PHE A 163 -9.55 3.53 -3.18
C PHE A 163 -10.10 4.72 -2.37
N ALA A 164 -9.34 5.82 -2.26
CA ALA A 164 -9.73 7.00 -1.51
C ALA A 164 -11.01 7.63 -2.08
N ALA A 165 -11.12 7.75 -3.42
CA ALA A 165 -12.31 8.28 -4.06
C ALA A 165 -13.55 7.41 -3.80
N LYS A 166 -13.42 6.08 -3.92
CA LYS A 166 -14.51 5.14 -3.61
C LYS A 166 -14.90 5.20 -2.15
N TRP A 167 -13.91 5.26 -1.25
CA TRP A 167 -14.13 5.36 0.19
C TRP A 167 -14.93 6.59 0.57
N THR A 168 -14.58 7.75 0.05
CA THR A 168 -15.23 9.04 0.39
C THR A 168 -16.60 9.23 -0.26
N ASN A 169 -16.89 8.54 -1.37
CA ASN A 169 -18.17 8.61 -2.07
C ASN A 169 -19.21 7.59 -1.56
N ASP A 170 -18.82 6.65 -0.70
CA ASP A 170 -19.71 5.65 -0.14
C ASP A 170 -20.48 6.22 1.06
N VAL A 171 -21.61 6.87 0.78
CA VAL A 171 -22.47 7.55 1.76
C VAL A 171 -23.07 6.60 2.81
N GLY A 172 -23.07 5.28 2.58
CA GLY A 172 -23.61 4.26 3.49
C GLY A 172 -22.58 3.67 4.45
N ARG A 173 -21.32 4.08 4.37
CA ARG A 173 -20.24 3.48 5.15
C ARG A 173 -20.29 3.91 6.61
N SER A 174 -20.28 2.92 7.51
CA SER A 174 -20.33 3.14 8.95
C SER A 174 -18.96 3.31 9.62
N ALA A 175 -17.87 2.93 8.92
CA ALA A 175 -16.52 3.01 9.48
C ALA A 175 -15.78 4.27 9.01
N GLU A 176 -15.35 5.09 9.97
CA GLU A 176 -14.45 6.21 9.74
C GLU A 176 -13.01 5.73 9.76
N VAL A 177 -12.15 6.33 8.93
CA VAL A 177 -10.70 6.12 8.97
C VAL A 177 -10.13 7.04 10.04
N ASP A 178 -9.54 6.44 11.08
CA ASP A 178 -8.94 7.21 12.18
C ASP A 178 -7.67 7.94 11.73
N ALA A 179 -6.85 7.30 10.89
CA ALA A 179 -5.64 7.92 10.35
C ALA A 179 -5.23 7.30 9.01
N VAL A 180 -4.46 8.05 8.21
CA VAL A 180 -3.84 7.58 6.97
C VAL A 180 -2.32 7.69 7.11
N PHE A 181 -1.61 6.59 6.80
CA PHE A 181 -0.17 6.56 6.70
C PHE A 181 0.25 6.62 5.23
N LEU A 182 1.15 7.52 4.90
CA LEU A 182 1.65 7.76 3.56
C LEU A 182 3.16 7.53 3.51
N SER A 183 3.59 6.55 2.75
CA SER A 183 5.00 6.25 2.46
C SER A 183 5.19 5.97 0.95
N PRO A 184 4.95 6.95 0.08
CA PRO A 184 5.07 6.76 -1.36
C PRO A 184 6.52 6.48 -1.77
N PRO A 185 6.76 5.90 -2.96
CA PRO A 185 8.11 5.67 -3.46
C PRO A 185 8.84 7.00 -3.74
N TRP A 186 10.03 7.16 -3.18
CA TRP A 186 10.86 8.38 -3.34
C TRP A 186 11.84 8.29 -4.51
N GLY A 187 11.75 7.25 -5.36
CA GLY A 187 12.68 7.03 -6.47
C GLY A 187 13.83 6.06 -6.15
N GLY A 188 13.76 5.34 -5.03
CA GLY A 188 14.70 4.29 -4.65
C GLY A 188 16.15 4.79 -4.42
N PRO A 189 17.19 3.94 -4.58
CA PRO A 189 18.58 4.31 -4.35
C PRO A 189 19.10 5.45 -5.23
N SER A 190 18.50 5.68 -6.39
CA SER A 190 18.82 6.80 -7.29
C SER A 190 18.50 8.17 -6.67
N TYR A 191 17.55 8.25 -5.77
CA TYR A 191 17.29 9.45 -4.96
C TYR A 191 18.56 9.92 -4.20
N LEU A 192 19.33 9.00 -3.65
CA LEU A 192 20.59 9.32 -2.96
C LEU A 192 21.68 9.81 -3.93
N LYS A 193 21.71 9.29 -5.17
CA LYS A 193 22.69 9.73 -6.19
C LYS A 193 22.43 11.17 -6.66
N LEU A 194 21.18 11.63 -6.63
CA LEU A 194 20.85 13.03 -6.88
C LEU A 194 21.34 13.97 -5.78
N LEU A 195 21.51 13.47 -4.55
CA LEU A 195 22.06 14.24 -3.43
C LEU A 195 23.58 14.44 -3.55
N ASP A 196 24.33 13.48 -4.13
CA ASP A 196 25.80 13.54 -4.27
C ASP A 196 26.25 14.52 -5.38
N PHE A 197 25.40 14.76 -6.40
CA PHE A 197 25.75 15.60 -7.57
C PHE A 197 25.34 17.08 -7.42
N PHE A 198 24.34 17.36 -6.58
CA PHE A 198 23.88 18.73 -6.30
C PHE A 198 23.84 18.93 -4.78
N PHE A 199 24.86 19.52 -4.24
CA PHE A 199 24.95 19.94 -2.84
C PHE A 199 23.61 20.53 -2.36
N TYR A 200 22.91 19.82 -1.43
CA TYR A 200 21.77 20.31 -0.66
C TYR A 200 20.52 20.72 -1.44
N ARG A 201 20.11 19.97 -2.46
CA ARG A 201 18.74 20.18 -2.97
C ARG A 201 17.73 19.63 -1.96
N ASP A 202 16.86 20.52 -1.50
CA ASP A 202 15.69 20.09 -0.73
C ASP A 202 14.80 19.19 -1.59
N PHE A 203 14.28 18.13 -0.97
CA PHE A 203 13.30 17.25 -1.62
C PHE A 203 11.97 17.99 -1.75
N ASP A 204 11.41 17.97 -2.95
CA ASP A 204 10.15 18.64 -3.27
C ASP A 204 9.03 17.60 -3.40
N LEU A 205 7.86 17.88 -2.84
CA LEU A 205 6.68 17.01 -2.98
C LEU A 205 6.21 16.91 -4.43
N ASP A 206 6.50 17.93 -5.25
CA ASP A 206 6.23 17.91 -6.69
C ASP A 206 7.12 16.93 -7.47
N ASP A 207 8.29 16.57 -6.92
CA ASP A 207 9.19 15.58 -7.52
C ASP A 207 8.70 14.13 -7.35
N LEU A 208 7.68 13.91 -6.49
CA LEU A 208 7.07 12.59 -6.32
C LEU A 208 6.21 12.17 -7.50
N THR A 209 6.21 10.88 -7.79
CA THR A 209 5.28 10.26 -8.73
C THR A 209 4.60 9.06 -8.06
N PRO A 210 3.28 9.15 -7.77
CA PRO A 210 2.38 10.32 -7.98
C PRO A 210 2.75 11.55 -7.16
N ASN A 211 2.25 12.74 -7.58
CA ASN A 211 2.53 14.02 -6.92
C ASN A 211 2.18 14.00 -5.43
N GLY A 212 3.09 14.51 -4.60
CA GLY A 212 2.96 14.42 -3.14
C GLY A 212 1.80 15.22 -2.56
N PHE A 213 1.44 16.36 -3.15
CA PHE A 213 0.28 17.14 -2.74
C PHE A 213 -1.04 16.48 -3.12
N ASP A 214 -1.09 15.79 -4.27
CA ASP A 214 -2.28 15.02 -4.68
C ASP A 214 -2.51 13.85 -3.73
N ILE A 215 -1.44 13.13 -3.35
CA ILE A 215 -1.49 12.05 -2.35
C ILE A 215 -2.06 12.59 -1.03
N TYR A 216 -1.50 13.69 -0.53
CA TYR A 216 -1.97 14.33 0.70
C TYR A 216 -3.44 14.75 0.60
N THR A 217 -3.83 15.37 -0.51
CA THR A 217 -5.20 15.83 -0.74
C THR A 217 -6.21 14.68 -0.76
N ALA A 218 -5.84 13.55 -1.37
CA ALA A 218 -6.67 12.34 -1.36
C ALA A 218 -6.82 11.77 0.05
N ALA A 219 -5.72 11.69 0.81
CA ALA A 219 -5.71 11.20 2.19
C ALA A 219 -6.55 12.10 3.14
N ARG A 220 -6.46 13.43 2.97
CA ARG A 220 -7.21 14.41 3.78
C ARG A 220 -8.72 14.29 3.65
N LYS A 221 -9.22 13.77 2.52
CA LYS A 221 -10.65 13.50 2.34
C LYS A 221 -11.10 12.29 3.17
N MET A 222 -10.19 11.37 3.51
CA MET A 222 -10.49 10.17 4.28
C MET A 222 -10.38 10.39 5.80
N SER A 223 -9.35 11.14 6.24
CA SER A 223 -9.10 11.41 7.64
C SER A 223 -8.38 12.75 7.84
N PRO A 224 -8.65 13.46 8.94
CA PRO A 224 -7.86 14.62 9.35
C PRO A 224 -6.48 14.24 9.90
N ASN A 225 -6.26 12.99 10.29
CA ASN A 225 -5.03 12.53 10.90
C ASN A 225 -4.17 11.83 9.84
N ILE A 226 -3.06 12.46 9.46
CA ILE A 226 -2.15 11.93 8.44
C ILE A 226 -0.73 11.88 9.01
N ALA A 227 -0.07 10.74 8.83
CA ALA A 227 1.36 10.61 8.99
C ALA A 227 1.99 10.44 7.62
N TYR A 228 2.85 11.37 7.23
CA TYR A 228 3.53 11.36 5.94
C TYR A 228 5.01 11.08 6.16
N PHE A 229 5.48 9.91 5.74
CA PHE A 229 6.87 9.51 5.84
C PHE A 229 7.63 9.98 4.61
N LEU A 230 8.47 10.98 4.82
CA LEU A 230 9.18 11.71 3.77
C LEU A 230 10.69 11.70 4.02
N PRO A 231 11.51 11.97 2.98
CA PRO A 231 12.94 12.19 3.15
C PRO A 231 13.24 13.31 4.14
N ARG A 232 14.31 13.16 4.92
CA ARG A 232 14.73 14.14 5.94
C ARG A 232 15.03 15.54 5.39
N ASN A 233 15.34 15.64 4.10
CA ASN A 233 15.63 16.89 3.40
C ASN A 233 14.40 17.46 2.67
N THR A 234 13.20 17.02 3.02
CA THR A 234 11.97 17.61 2.48
C THR A 234 11.86 19.08 2.87
N LYS A 235 11.44 19.92 1.91
CA LYS A 235 11.19 21.34 2.15
C LYS A 235 10.17 21.55 3.27
N VAL A 236 10.62 22.07 4.41
CA VAL A 236 9.78 22.28 5.61
C VAL A 236 8.56 23.16 5.35
N LYS A 237 8.62 24.05 4.35
CA LYS A 237 7.47 24.91 3.98
C LYS A 237 6.33 24.18 3.27
N GLN A 238 6.56 22.92 2.88
CA GLN A 238 5.55 22.10 2.17
C GLN A 238 4.84 21.10 3.11
N VAL A 239 5.30 20.99 4.35
CA VAL A 239 4.81 20.00 5.35
C VAL A 239 4.16 20.72 6.57
#